data_efae3e517f7037e0cb0d23ca127872ad
#
_entry.id   efae3e517f7037e0cb0d23ca127872ad
#
_cell.length_a   1.000
_cell.length_b   1.000
_cell.length_c   1.000
_cell.angle_alpha   90.00
_cell.angle_beta   90.00
_cell.angle_gamma   90.00
#
_symmetry.space_group_name_H-M   'P 1'
#
loop_
_entity.id
_entity.type
_entity.pdbx_description
1 polymer ?
#
loop_
_entity_poly.entity_id
_entity_poly.type
_entity_poly.pdbx_seq_one_letter_code
_entity_poly.pdbx_strand_id
1 'polypeptide(L)'
;MPITEDTGLDRLLDAETIAVVGCSTTPGKAAHDVPAYLQRQGYRVLPVNPFADEILGEVASDTLVDVAESVDLVNVFRPSEEVPEVLDAVRKRHADRGDAGAAWLQLGITHDEAATEAEADGIEIVQDRCLKVEHSRLRG
;
A
#
# COMPACT_ATOMS: atom_id res chain seq x y z
N MET A 1 4.32 16.55 4.87
CA MET A 1 5.33 15.72 5.56
C MET A 1 4.80 14.31 5.76
N PRO A 2 5.56 13.28 5.42
CA PRO A 2 5.14 11.91 5.69
C PRO A 2 4.83 11.70 7.17
N ILE A 3 3.89 10.81 7.43
CA ILE A 3 3.45 10.51 8.78
C ILE A 3 4.52 9.67 9.49
N THR A 4 4.92 10.09 10.68
CA THR A 4 5.92 9.39 11.50
C THR A 4 5.41 9.11 12.92
N GLU A 5 4.38 9.81 13.38
CA GLU A 5 3.87 9.65 14.74
C GLU A 5 2.95 8.43 14.86
N ASP A 6 2.99 7.78 16.02
CA ASP A 6 2.19 6.58 16.28
C ASP A 6 0.69 6.80 16.11
N THR A 7 0.19 7.96 16.50
CA THR A 7 -1.25 8.27 16.34
C THR A 7 -1.67 8.29 14.88
N GLY A 8 -0.84 8.85 14.00
CA GLY A 8 -1.11 8.87 12.56
C GLY A 8 -0.97 7.49 11.94
N LEU A 9 0.08 6.74 12.32
CA LEU A 9 0.27 5.38 11.84
C LEU A 9 -0.90 4.49 12.26
N ASP A 10 -1.29 4.56 13.51
CA ASP A 10 -2.39 3.75 14.05
C ASP A 10 -3.72 4.06 13.35
N ARG A 11 -3.98 5.34 13.06
CA ARG A 11 -5.18 5.73 12.34
C ARG A 11 -5.27 5.10 10.95
N LEU A 12 -4.15 5.01 10.24
CA LEU A 12 -4.12 4.36 8.92
C LEU A 12 -4.39 2.86 9.01
N LEU A 13 -4.11 2.24 10.15
CA LEU A 13 -4.40 0.82 10.37
C LEU A 13 -5.89 0.52 10.53
N ASP A 14 -6.74 1.54 10.59
CA ASP A 14 -8.20 1.38 10.54
C ASP A 14 -8.71 1.03 9.14
N ALA A 15 -7.86 1.05 8.13
CA ALA A 15 -8.21 0.64 6.77
C ALA A 15 -8.87 -0.75 6.79
N GLU A 16 -9.84 -0.97 5.93
CA GLU A 16 -10.47 -2.29 5.77
C GLU A 16 -9.88 -3.01 4.56
N THR A 17 -9.61 -2.27 3.49
CA THR A 17 -9.14 -2.81 2.22
C THR A 17 -7.81 -2.19 1.84
N ILE A 18 -6.81 -3.05 1.63
CA ILE A 18 -5.45 -2.65 1.29
C ILE A 18 -5.08 -3.23 -0.08
N ALA A 19 -4.78 -2.36 -1.04
CA ALA A 19 -4.19 -2.77 -2.31
C ALA A 19 -2.67 -2.86 -2.14
N VAL A 20 -2.07 -3.96 -2.57
CA VAL A 20 -0.64 -4.20 -2.41
C VAL A 20 0.01 -4.17 -3.79
N VAL A 21 0.67 -3.05 -4.10
CA VAL A 21 1.37 -2.86 -5.38
C VAL A 21 2.74 -3.52 -5.30
N GLY A 22 3.01 -4.44 -6.21
CA GLY A 22 4.22 -5.26 -6.19
C GLY A 22 4.10 -6.48 -5.30
N CYS A 23 2.89 -6.93 -5.02
CA CYS A 23 2.63 -8.14 -4.25
C CYS A 23 3.31 -9.34 -4.92
N SER A 24 3.98 -10.20 -4.13
CA SER A 24 4.75 -11.34 -4.63
C SER A 24 4.00 -12.66 -4.47
N THR A 25 4.20 -13.57 -5.41
CA THR A 25 3.74 -14.96 -5.32
C THR A 25 4.68 -15.83 -4.48
N THR A 26 5.86 -15.32 -4.10
CA THR A 26 6.92 -16.13 -3.49
C THR A 26 6.93 -16.02 -1.97
N PRO A 27 6.54 -17.08 -1.23
CA PRO A 27 6.69 -17.10 0.23
C PRO A 27 8.15 -16.84 0.64
N GLY A 28 8.34 -16.14 1.76
CA GLY A 28 9.65 -15.75 2.25
C GLY A 28 10.07 -14.34 1.84
N LYS A 29 9.46 -13.78 0.80
CA LYS A 29 9.67 -12.38 0.45
C LYS A 29 8.72 -11.49 1.24
N ALA A 30 9.18 -10.31 1.67
CA ALA A 30 8.33 -9.36 2.38
C ALA A 30 7.07 -9.02 1.58
N ALA A 31 7.20 -8.88 0.26
CA ALA A 31 6.07 -8.57 -0.62
C ALA A 31 5.02 -9.68 -0.71
N HIS A 32 5.29 -10.84 -0.15
CA HIS A 32 4.32 -11.93 0.05
C HIS A 32 3.93 -12.05 1.51
N ASP A 33 4.91 -12.08 2.42
CA ASP A 33 4.69 -12.39 3.83
C ASP A 33 3.97 -11.26 4.58
N VAL A 34 4.21 -10.01 4.22
CA VAL A 34 3.50 -8.87 4.81
C VAL A 34 2.02 -8.89 4.42
N PRO A 35 1.65 -8.98 3.12
CA PRO A 35 0.25 -9.14 2.74
C PRO A 35 -0.42 -10.35 3.37
N ALA A 36 0.29 -11.50 3.47
CA ALA A 36 -0.24 -12.71 4.11
C ALA A 36 -0.57 -12.45 5.59
N TYR A 37 0.32 -11.75 6.30
CA TYR A 37 0.07 -11.35 7.68
C TYR A 37 -1.17 -10.46 7.78
N LEU A 38 -1.28 -9.45 6.93
CA LEU A 38 -2.42 -8.52 6.95
C LEU A 38 -3.73 -9.26 6.70
N GLN A 39 -3.74 -10.21 5.78
CA GLN A 39 -4.89 -11.04 5.49
C GLN A 39 -5.33 -11.84 6.73
N ARG A 40 -4.37 -12.41 7.47
CA ARG A 40 -4.65 -13.13 8.72
C ARG A 40 -5.18 -12.21 9.82
N GLN A 41 -4.86 -10.91 9.76
CA GLN A 41 -5.36 -9.94 10.72
C GLN A 41 -6.75 -9.39 10.36
N GLY A 42 -7.34 -9.88 9.28
CA GLY A 42 -8.71 -9.52 8.89
C GLY A 42 -8.82 -8.45 7.82
N TYR A 43 -7.71 -7.95 7.30
CA TYR A 43 -7.75 -6.99 6.19
C TYR A 43 -8.16 -7.67 4.88
N ARG A 44 -8.92 -6.95 4.07
CA ARG A 44 -9.15 -7.33 2.69
C ARG A 44 -7.91 -6.93 1.89
N VAL A 45 -7.16 -7.91 1.40
CA VAL A 45 -5.90 -7.67 0.67
C VAL A 45 -6.15 -7.89 -0.82
N LEU A 46 -5.87 -6.88 -1.62
CA LEU A 46 -6.06 -6.90 -3.08
C LEU A 46 -4.68 -6.81 -3.74
N PRO A 47 -4.16 -7.94 -4.28
CA PRO A 47 -2.83 -7.92 -4.89
C PRO A 47 -2.83 -7.20 -6.25
N VAL A 48 -1.77 -6.43 -6.51
CA VAL A 48 -1.53 -5.79 -7.81
C VAL A 48 -0.18 -6.28 -8.33
N ASN A 49 -0.20 -7.08 -9.39
CA ASN A 49 0.98 -7.66 -10.00
C ASN A 49 0.65 -8.08 -11.44
N PRO A 50 1.28 -7.47 -12.47
CA PRO A 50 0.94 -7.76 -13.87
C PRO A 50 1.42 -9.14 -14.34
N PHE A 51 2.22 -9.84 -13.53
CA PHE A 51 2.83 -11.13 -13.91
C PHE A 51 2.20 -12.32 -13.17
N ALA A 52 1.13 -12.10 -12.42
CA ALA A 52 0.45 -13.17 -11.68
C ALA A 52 -1.06 -13.08 -11.88
N ASP A 53 -1.73 -14.23 -11.90
CA ASP A 53 -3.17 -14.30 -12.01
C ASP A 53 -3.84 -14.29 -10.63
N GLU A 54 -3.19 -14.91 -9.66
CA GLU A 54 -3.73 -15.06 -8.31
C GLU A 54 -2.59 -15.05 -7.29
N ILE A 55 -2.81 -14.36 -6.17
CA ILE A 55 -1.89 -14.32 -5.04
C ILE A 55 -2.71 -14.38 -3.75
N LEU A 56 -2.32 -15.27 -2.82
CA LEU A 56 -2.99 -15.41 -1.52
C LEU A 56 -4.49 -15.69 -1.65
N GLY A 57 -4.90 -16.43 -2.68
CA GLY A 57 -6.29 -16.77 -2.91
C GLY A 57 -7.13 -15.64 -3.52
N GLU A 58 -6.52 -14.53 -3.90
CA GLU A 58 -7.20 -13.39 -4.51
C GLU A 58 -6.74 -13.20 -5.95
N VAL A 59 -7.66 -12.81 -6.82
CA VAL A 59 -7.32 -12.46 -8.20
C VAL A 59 -6.41 -11.24 -8.18
N ALA A 60 -5.26 -11.34 -8.84
CA ALA A 60 -4.33 -10.21 -8.96
C ALA A 60 -4.76 -9.30 -10.11
N SER A 61 -4.73 -7.99 -9.86
CA SER A 61 -4.96 -6.98 -10.90
C SER A 61 -3.63 -6.60 -11.53
N ASP A 62 -3.62 -6.26 -12.82
CA ASP A 62 -2.40 -5.84 -13.51
C ASP A 62 -1.88 -4.51 -13.01
N THR A 63 -2.79 -3.57 -12.77
CA THR A 63 -2.47 -2.22 -12.29
C THR A 63 -3.46 -1.81 -11.20
N LEU A 64 -3.12 -0.75 -10.47
CA LEU A 64 -4.00 -0.21 -9.43
C LEU A 64 -5.34 0.26 -10.01
N VAL A 65 -5.33 0.81 -11.23
CA VAL A 65 -6.56 1.30 -11.86
C VAL A 65 -7.54 0.16 -12.16
N ASP A 66 -7.05 -1.06 -12.34
CA ASP A 66 -7.89 -2.23 -12.64
C ASP A 66 -8.58 -2.80 -11.40
N VAL A 67 -8.19 -2.39 -10.19
CA VAL A 67 -8.82 -2.86 -8.96
C VAL A 67 -10.23 -2.28 -8.88
N ALA A 68 -11.23 -3.16 -8.90
CA ALA A 68 -12.64 -2.75 -8.94
C ALA A 68 -13.17 -2.32 -7.58
N GLU A 69 -12.70 -2.96 -6.50
CA GLU A 69 -13.16 -2.70 -5.14
C GLU A 69 -12.60 -1.37 -4.62
N SER A 70 -13.32 -0.75 -3.69
CA SER A 70 -12.85 0.45 -3.00
C SER A 70 -11.59 0.14 -2.20
N VAL A 71 -10.59 1.01 -2.26
CA VAL A 71 -9.29 0.85 -1.60
C VAL A 71 -9.09 1.95 -0.56
N ASP A 72 -8.76 1.55 0.67
CA ASP A 72 -8.52 2.51 1.76
C ASP A 72 -7.05 2.89 1.87
N LEU A 73 -6.15 1.93 1.62
CA LEU A 73 -4.72 2.10 1.78
C LEU A 73 -3.99 1.36 0.65
N VAL A 74 -2.96 1.97 0.10
CA VAL A 74 -2.10 1.34 -0.90
C VAL A 74 -0.75 1.05 -0.26
N ASN A 75 -0.40 -0.23 -0.14
CA ASN A 75 0.90 -0.67 0.39
C ASN A 75 1.84 -0.93 -0.79
N VAL A 76 3.00 -0.28 -0.81
CA VAL A 76 3.88 -0.25 -1.98
C VAL A 76 5.17 -1.01 -1.73
N PHE A 77 5.44 -2.01 -2.58
CA PHE A 77 6.64 -2.86 -2.58
C PHE A 77 7.47 -2.69 -3.86
N ARG A 78 7.41 -1.51 -4.50
CA ARG A 78 8.23 -1.24 -5.68
C ARG A 78 9.47 -0.44 -5.30
N PRO A 79 10.58 -0.58 -6.04
CA PRO A 79 11.80 0.19 -5.77
C PRO A 79 11.55 1.70 -5.71
N SER A 80 12.37 2.42 -4.93
CA SER A 80 12.20 3.87 -4.73
C SER A 80 12.12 4.66 -6.04
N GLU A 81 12.90 4.26 -7.05
CA GLU A 81 12.89 4.93 -8.35
C GLU A 81 11.57 4.76 -9.11
N GLU A 82 10.75 3.78 -8.75
CA GLU A 82 9.42 3.58 -9.36
C GLU A 82 8.30 4.23 -8.57
N VAL A 83 8.59 4.75 -7.38
CA VAL A 83 7.57 5.38 -6.52
C VAL A 83 6.84 6.54 -7.20
N PRO A 84 7.50 7.44 -7.97
CA PRO A 84 6.76 8.49 -8.67
C PRO A 84 5.64 7.97 -9.55
N GLU A 85 5.89 6.90 -10.30
CA GLU A 85 4.88 6.29 -11.17
C GLU A 85 3.75 5.65 -10.36
N VAL A 86 4.10 4.97 -9.27
CA VAL A 86 3.09 4.34 -8.40
C VAL A 86 2.22 5.40 -7.73
N LEU A 87 2.82 6.45 -7.19
CA LEU A 87 2.06 7.52 -6.54
C LEU A 87 1.24 8.33 -7.53
N ASP A 88 1.68 8.48 -8.79
CA ASP A 88 0.85 9.09 -9.84
C ASP A 88 -0.43 8.29 -10.05
N ALA A 89 -0.34 6.96 -10.05
CA ALA A 89 -1.51 6.09 -10.15
C ALA A 89 -2.43 6.24 -8.94
N VAL A 90 -1.88 6.35 -7.73
CA VAL A 90 -2.65 6.59 -6.51
C VAL A 90 -3.38 7.93 -6.58
N ARG A 91 -2.68 8.98 -6.98
CA ARG A 91 -3.25 10.33 -7.12
C ARG A 91 -4.39 10.35 -8.11
N LYS A 92 -4.20 9.73 -9.27
CA LYS A 92 -5.23 9.66 -10.30
C LYS A 92 -6.45 8.91 -9.80
N ARG A 93 -6.25 7.76 -9.17
CA ARG A 93 -7.35 6.98 -8.61
C ARG A 93 -8.10 7.76 -7.53
N HIS A 94 -7.39 8.44 -6.65
CA HIS A 94 -7.99 9.26 -5.61
C HIS A 94 -8.85 10.39 -6.21
N ALA A 95 -8.35 11.06 -7.24
CA ALA A 95 -9.08 12.11 -7.94
C ALA A 95 -10.32 11.57 -8.63
N ASP A 96 -10.22 10.40 -9.28
CA ASP A 96 -11.29 9.85 -10.11
C ASP A 96 -12.38 9.13 -9.29
N ARG A 97 -11.99 8.45 -8.20
CA ARG A 97 -12.89 7.59 -7.43
C ARG A 97 -13.13 8.04 -5.98
N GLY A 98 -12.28 8.91 -5.46
CA GLY A 98 -12.38 9.36 -4.07
C GLY A 98 -11.89 8.35 -3.04
N ASP A 99 -11.31 7.22 -3.45
CA ASP A 99 -10.69 6.24 -2.55
C ASP A 99 -9.17 6.36 -2.59
N ALA A 100 -8.43 5.38 -2.05
CA ALA A 100 -6.96 5.37 -2.03
C ALA A 100 -6.37 6.68 -1.48
N GLY A 101 -6.92 7.13 -0.36
CA GLY A 101 -6.49 8.38 0.28
C GLY A 101 -5.21 8.28 1.08
N ALA A 102 -4.54 7.12 1.09
CA ALA A 102 -3.28 6.92 1.80
C ALA A 102 -2.42 5.90 1.07
N ALA A 103 -1.09 6.10 1.12
CA ALA A 103 -0.13 5.16 0.58
C ALA A 103 0.98 4.91 1.62
N TRP A 104 1.37 3.66 1.75
CA TRP A 104 2.37 3.20 2.70
C TRP A 104 3.52 2.57 1.95
N LEU A 105 4.65 3.29 1.88
CA LEU A 105 5.87 2.80 1.24
C LEU A 105 6.61 1.91 2.24
N GLN A 106 6.87 0.69 1.84
CA GLN A 106 7.45 -0.34 2.69
C GLN A 106 8.89 0.01 3.11
N LEU A 107 9.42 -0.70 4.10
CA LEU A 107 10.77 -0.50 4.62
C LEU A 107 11.80 -0.41 3.49
N GLY A 108 12.65 0.61 3.53
CA GLY A 108 13.68 0.86 2.51
C GLY A 108 13.19 1.60 1.27
N ILE A 109 11.90 1.94 1.21
CA ILE A 109 11.31 2.60 0.04
C ILE A 109 10.94 4.04 0.42
N THR A 110 11.58 5.00 -0.25
CA THR A 110 11.35 6.43 -0.01
C THR A 110 11.41 7.20 -1.32
N HIS A 111 10.67 8.31 -1.39
CA HIS A 111 10.81 9.28 -2.46
C HIS A 111 10.16 10.59 -2.02
N ASP A 112 10.97 11.50 -1.47
CA ASP A 112 10.45 12.70 -0.83
C ASP A 112 9.66 13.62 -1.77
N GLU A 113 10.15 13.80 -3.00
CA GLU A 113 9.47 14.64 -3.99
C GLU A 113 8.10 14.09 -4.37
N ALA A 114 8.03 12.82 -4.71
CA ALA A 114 6.76 12.18 -5.06
C ALA A 114 5.78 12.15 -3.88
N ALA A 115 6.29 11.93 -2.67
CA ALA A 115 5.47 11.97 -1.45
C ALA A 115 4.87 13.37 -1.25
N THR A 116 5.68 14.43 -1.40
CA THR A 116 5.22 15.81 -1.26
C THR A 116 4.13 16.15 -2.28
N GLU A 117 4.30 15.71 -3.54
CA GLU A 117 3.29 15.92 -4.58
C GLU A 117 1.98 15.21 -4.26
N ALA A 118 2.05 13.98 -3.78
CA ALA A 118 0.84 13.22 -3.40
C ALA A 118 0.14 13.86 -2.19
N GLU A 119 0.92 14.33 -1.21
CA GLU A 119 0.36 15.02 -0.04
C GLU A 119 -0.35 16.31 -0.42
N ALA A 120 0.15 17.01 -1.44
CA ALA A 120 -0.52 18.21 -1.97
C ALA A 120 -1.90 17.90 -2.53
N ASP A 121 -2.15 16.67 -2.98
CA ASP A 121 -3.45 16.22 -3.45
C ASP A 121 -4.33 15.63 -2.32
N GLY A 122 -3.89 15.72 -1.07
CA GLY A 122 -4.64 15.23 0.08
C GLY A 122 -4.39 13.77 0.43
N ILE A 123 -3.40 13.13 -0.19
CA ILE A 123 -3.06 11.74 0.09
C ILE A 123 -2.08 11.68 1.26
N GLU A 124 -2.39 10.87 2.26
CA GLU A 124 -1.50 10.67 3.40
C GLU A 124 -0.41 9.66 3.03
N ILE A 125 0.83 9.94 3.41
CA ILE A 125 2.00 9.14 3.03
C ILE A 125 2.74 8.67 4.28
N VAL A 126 3.06 7.37 4.30
CA VAL A 126 4.07 6.77 5.19
C VAL A 126 5.17 6.23 4.29
N GLN A 127 6.42 6.39 4.69
CA GLN A 127 7.53 5.81 3.94
C GLN A 127 8.56 5.17 4.86
N ASP A 128 9.31 4.20 4.31
CA ASP A 128 10.40 3.52 4.99
C ASP A 128 9.96 2.83 6.29
N ARG A 129 8.80 2.18 6.26
CA ARG A 129 8.31 1.41 7.41
C ARG A 129 7.66 0.12 6.93
N CYS A 130 7.86 -0.96 7.69
CA CYS A 130 7.18 -2.24 7.42
C CYS A 130 5.78 -2.21 8.03
N LEU A 131 4.76 -2.34 7.19
CA LEU A 131 3.37 -2.29 7.63
C LEU A 131 3.04 -3.40 8.65
N LYS A 132 3.58 -4.61 8.44
CA LYS A 132 3.43 -5.72 9.38
C LYS A 132 4.05 -5.39 10.74
N VAL A 133 5.26 -4.85 10.74
CA VAL A 133 5.98 -4.50 11.99
C VAL A 133 5.20 -3.45 12.76
N GLU A 134 4.73 -2.41 12.07
CA GLU A 134 3.99 -1.34 12.74
C GLU A 134 2.62 -1.81 13.23
N HIS A 135 1.93 -2.64 12.47
CA HIS A 135 0.68 -3.24 12.94
C HIS A 135 0.91 -4.08 14.20
N SER A 136 1.91 -4.94 14.17
CA SER A 136 2.25 -5.80 15.33
C SER A 136 2.63 -4.97 16.54
N ARG A 137 3.38 -3.88 16.34
CA ARG A 137 3.81 -2.99 17.43
C ARG A 137 2.64 -2.22 18.04
N LEU A 138 1.72 -1.74 17.22
CA LEU A 138 0.63 -0.86 17.66
C LEU A 138 -0.65 -1.62 18.04
N ARG A 139 -0.91 -2.77 17.44
CA ARG A 139 -2.18 -3.51 17.58
C ARG A 139 -2.02 -5.02 17.81
N GLY A 140 -0.78 -5.50 17.77
CA GLY A 140 -0.49 -6.94 17.93
C GLY A 140 -0.47 -7.44 19.37
#